data_d8c4d2f71a679b57d69cc66377e0eed7
#
_entry.id   d8c4d2f71a679b57d69cc66377e0eed7
#
_cell.length_a   1.000
_cell.length_b   1.000
_cell.length_c   1.000
_cell.angle_alpha   90.00
_cell.angle_beta   90.00
_cell.angle_gamma   90.00
#
_symmetry.space_group_name_H-M   'P 1'
#
loop_
_entity.id
_entity.type
_entity.pdbx_description
1 polymer ?
#
loop_
_entity_poly.entity_id
_entity_poly.type
_entity_poly.pdbx_seq_one_letter_code
_entity_poly.pdbx_strand_id
1 'polypeptide(L)'
;MRFSVPDVSPEDSAHIGECIIVTSGCDFFGNGKPFATTINSPTWADLLAVAKDAQKVTGDYHHDFFEGCCVIDVINDVPVLQLMLGS
;
A
#
# COMPACT_ATOMS: atom_id res chain seq x y z
N MET A 1 -6.83 -8.75 -6.64
CA MET A 1 -6.19 -8.68 -5.31
C MET A 1 -7.24 -8.84 -4.23
N ARG A 2 -6.94 -9.62 -3.20
CA ARG A 2 -7.84 -9.87 -2.08
C ARG A 2 -7.50 -9.00 -0.89
N PHE A 3 -8.52 -8.48 -0.22
CA PHE A 3 -8.38 -7.76 1.04
C PHE A 3 -8.15 -8.77 2.17
N SER A 4 -7.00 -8.69 2.83
CA SER A 4 -6.59 -9.61 3.89
C SER A 4 -6.04 -8.89 5.12
N VAL A 5 -6.46 -7.64 5.33
CA VAL A 5 -6.06 -6.88 6.53
C VAL A 5 -6.88 -7.38 7.72
N PRO A 6 -6.23 -7.87 8.80
CA PRO A 6 -6.96 -8.39 9.94
C PRO A 6 -7.63 -7.29 10.76
N ASP A 7 -8.78 -7.64 11.36
CA ASP A 7 -9.48 -6.82 12.38
C ASP A 7 -10.01 -5.46 11.91
N VAL A 8 -10.07 -5.23 10.60
CA VAL A 8 -10.64 -3.99 10.03
C VAL A 8 -11.55 -4.32 8.85
N SER A 9 -12.46 -3.41 8.56
CA SER A 9 -13.29 -3.45 7.35
C SER A 9 -12.74 -2.54 6.28
N PRO A 10 -13.00 -2.81 4.99
CA PRO A 10 -12.54 -1.94 3.90
C PRO A 10 -12.97 -0.48 4.03
N GLU A 11 -14.14 -0.22 4.60
CA GLU A 11 -14.67 1.14 4.80
C GLU A 11 -14.08 1.87 6.00
N ASP A 12 -13.31 1.19 6.86
CA ASP A 12 -12.67 1.81 8.02
C ASP A 12 -11.55 2.76 7.59
N SER A 13 -11.35 3.83 8.36
CA SER A 13 -10.21 4.72 8.17
C SER A 13 -8.91 3.98 8.44
N ALA A 14 -7.97 4.08 7.50
CA ALA A 14 -6.63 3.51 7.67
C ALA A 14 -5.66 4.54 8.25
N HIS A 15 -5.84 5.82 7.93
CA HIS A 15 -4.99 6.91 8.37
C HIS A 15 -5.74 8.23 8.27
N ILE A 16 -5.47 9.16 9.18
CA ILE A 16 -6.03 10.51 9.13
C ILE A 16 -4.90 11.46 8.72
N GLY A 17 -5.15 12.24 7.65
CA GLY A 17 -4.19 13.16 7.08
C GLY A 17 -3.45 12.59 5.88
N GLU A 18 -2.50 13.37 5.40
CA GLU A 18 -1.70 13.01 4.22
C GLU A 18 -0.75 11.86 4.53
N CYS A 19 -0.59 10.95 3.59
CA CYS A 19 0.43 9.90 3.65
C CYS A 19 0.95 9.57 2.25
N ILE A 20 2.17 9.03 2.21
CA ILE A 20 2.84 8.59 0.99
C ILE A 20 2.83 7.06 0.99
N ILE A 21 2.37 6.45 -0.09
CA ILE A 21 2.32 5.01 -0.23
C ILE A 21 3.39 4.57 -1.21
N VAL A 22 4.23 3.62 -0.81
CA VAL A 22 5.36 3.16 -1.61
C VAL A 22 5.47 1.64 -1.67
N THR A 23 6.15 1.18 -2.71
CA THR A 23 6.58 -0.21 -2.85
C THR A 23 8.11 -0.33 -2.79
N SER A 24 8.81 0.78 -2.71
CA SER A 24 10.27 0.82 -2.74
C SER A 24 10.89 0.01 -1.59
N GLY A 25 12.00 -0.66 -1.88
CA GLY A 25 12.68 -1.50 -0.90
C GLY A 25 12.12 -2.91 -0.79
N CYS A 26 11.14 -3.25 -1.61
CA CYS A 26 10.55 -4.58 -1.63
C CYS A 26 10.93 -5.29 -2.94
N ASP A 27 11.82 -6.27 -2.85
CA ASP A 27 12.26 -7.05 -4.02
C ASP A 27 11.17 -7.99 -4.56
N PHE A 28 10.04 -8.02 -3.88
CA PHE A 28 8.91 -8.88 -4.26
C PHE A 28 7.97 -8.25 -5.28
N PHE A 29 8.22 -7.01 -5.70
CA PHE A 29 7.36 -6.33 -6.64
C PHE A 29 7.89 -6.46 -8.07
N GLY A 30 7.67 -7.63 -8.65
CA GLY A 30 7.74 -7.91 -10.07
C GLY A 30 9.03 -7.45 -10.76
N ASN A 31 8.90 -6.46 -11.62
CA ASN A 31 10.00 -5.97 -12.46
C ASN A 31 10.95 -4.97 -11.77
N GLY A 32 10.78 -4.75 -10.49
CA GLY A 32 11.60 -3.81 -9.73
C GLY A 32 11.31 -2.34 -9.99
N LYS A 33 10.28 -1.99 -10.77
CA LYS A 33 9.90 -0.61 -10.96
C LYS A 33 9.33 -0.03 -9.68
N PRO A 34 9.80 1.15 -9.25
CA PRO A 34 9.25 1.78 -8.05
C PRO A 34 7.83 2.30 -8.30
N PHE A 35 7.04 2.29 -7.24
CA PHE A 35 5.73 2.93 -7.24
C PHE A 35 5.64 3.81 -5.99
N ALA A 36 5.12 5.02 -6.16
CA ALA A 36 4.86 5.93 -5.06
C ALA A 36 3.67 6.81 -5.40
N THR A 37 2.82 7.06 -4.43
CA THR A 37 1.70 8.01 -4.57
C THR A 37 1.40 8.66 -3.24
N THR A 38 0.71 9.80 -3.28
CA THR A 38 0.26 10.51 -2.09
C THR A 38 -1.26 10.44 -2.01
N ILE A 39 -1.79 10.22 -0.81
CA ILE A 39 -3.22 10.15 -0.57
C ILE A 39 -3.54 10.81 0.76
N ASN A 40 -4.74 11.38 0.91
CA ASN A 40 -5.18 12.04 2.13
C ASN A 40 -6.32 11.26 2.77
N SER A 41 -6.14 10.93 4.04
CA SER A 41 -7.16 10.28 4.88
C SER A 41 -7.80 9.06 4.21
N PRO A 42 -6.99 8.08 3.78
CA PRO A 42 -7.51 6.92 3.07
C PRO A 42 -8.30 5.99 3.99
N THR A 43 -9.31 5.34 3.42
CA THR A 43 -9.87 4.12 3.99
C THR A 43 -8.99 2.94 3.59
N TRP A 44 -9.25 1.77 4.18
CA TRP A 44 -8.55 0.54 3.77
C TRP A 44 -8.91 0.15 2.32
N ALA A 45 -10.15 0.44 1.88
CA ALA A 45 -10.54 0.24 0.49
C ALA A 45 -9.73 1.13 -0.46
N ASP A 46 -9.44 2.37 -0.07
CA ASP A 46 -8.59 3.27 -0.84
C ASP A 46 -7.18 2.71 -0.98
N LEU A 47 -6.61 2.17 0.09
CA LEU A 47 -5.29 1.56 0.07
C LEU A 47 -5.27 0.27 -0.77
N LEU A 48 -6.34 -0.51 -0.75
CA LEU A 48 -6.48 -1.66 -1.64
C LEU A 48 -6.45 -1.23 -3.11
N ALA A 49 -7.13 -0.14 -3.45
CA ALA A 49 -7.12 0.39 -4.82
C ALA A 49 -5.71 0.84 -5.22
N VAL A 50 -4.98 1.49 -4.32
CA VAL A 50 -3.58 1.88 -4.53
C VAL A 50 -2.71 0.64 -4.74
N ALA A 51 -2.93 -0.42 -3.96
CA ALA A 51 -2.18 -1.68 -4.12
C ALA A 51 -2.42 -2.32 -5.49
N LYS A 52 -3.66 -2.27 -6.00
CA LYS A 52 -3.97 -2.75 -7.35
C LYS A 52 -3.26 -1.94 -8.42
N ASP A 53 -3.17 -0.63 -8.26
CA ASP A 53 -2.43 0.24 -9.18
C ASP A 53 -0.93 -0.06 -9.13
N ALA A 54 -0.38 -0.25 -7.95
CA ALA A 54 1.02 -0.65 -7.77
C ALA A 54 1.31 -1.98 -8.45
N GLN A 55 0.40 -2.93 -8.36
CA GLN A 55 0.49 -4.23 -9.02
C GLN A 55 0.63 -4.09 -10.54
N LYS A 56 -0.15 -3.18 -11.14
CA LYS A 56 -0.08 -2.92 -12.58
C LYS A 56 1.27 -2.30 -12.99
N VAL A 57 1.79 -1.39 -12.18
CA VAL A 57 3.06 -0.69 -12.47
C VAL A 57 4.25 -1.63 -12.32
N THR A 58 4.27 -2.41 -11.25
CA THR A 58 5.39 -3.29 -10.92
C THR A 58 5.34 -4.63 -11.65
N GLY A 59 4.15 -5.03 -12.12
CA GLY A 59 3.94 -6.34 -12.74
C GLY A 59 3.88 -7.50 -11.75
N ASP A 60 3.84 -7.23 -10.47
CA ASP A 60 3.81 -8.27 -9.43
C ASP A 60 2.39 -8.78 -9.21
N TYR A 61 1.99 -9.77 -9.99
CA TYR A 61 0.72 -10.46 -9.81
C TYR A 61 0.84 -11.72 -8.96
N HIS A 62 2.04 -12.04 -8.51
CA HIS A 62 2.30 -13.19 -7.63
C HIS A 62 1.81 -12.91 -6.21
N HIS A 63 1.99 -11.69 -5.71
CA HIS A 63 1.53 -11.26 -4.40
C HIS A 63 0.15 -10.61 -4.55
N ASP A 64 -0.92 -11.39 -4.33
CA ASP A 64 -2.28 -10.97 -4.65
C ASP A 64 -3.18 -10.80 -3.41
N PHE A 65 -2.57 -10.75 -2.22
CA PHE A 65 -3.26 -10.47 -0.96
C PHE A 65 -2.76 -9.16 -0.38
N PHE A 66 -3.67 -8.20 -0.19
CA PHE A 66 -3.34 -6.96 0.51
C PHE A 66 -3.47 -7.19 2.02
N GLU A 67 -2.34 -7.17 2.72
CA GLU A 67 -2.25 -7.50 4.14
C GLU A 67 -2.08 -6.28 5.04
N GLY A 68 -1.95 -5.09 4.49
CA GLY A 68 -1.81 -3.86 5.25
C GLY A 68 -0.67 -2.98 4.76
N CYS A 69 -0.25 -2.08 5.64
CA CYS A 69 0.88 -1.18 5.41
C CYS A 69 1.71 -1.07 6.68
N CYS A 70 2.98 -0.73 6.54
CA CYS A 70 3.81 -0.35 7.67
C CYS A 70 4.50 0.98 7.43
N VAL A 71 4.66 1.76 8.50
CA VAL A 71 5.38 3.04 8.43
C VAL A 71 6.87 2.74 8.35
N ILE A 72 7.53 3.21 7.29
CA ILE A 72 8.96 3.01 7.09
C ILE A 72 9.75 4.32 7.19
N ASP A 73 9.09 5.46 7.12
CA ASP A 73 9.75 6.77 7.20
C ASP A 73 8.72 7.85 7.51
N VAL A 74 9.21 9.04 7.83
CA VAL A 74 8.40 10.25 7.96
C VAL A 74 9.14 11.39 7.26
N ILE A 75 8.50 12.04 6.30
CA ILE A 75 9.09 13.13 5.52
C ILE A 75 8.23 14.38 5.72
N ASN A 76 8.78 15.44 6.32
CA ASN A 76 8.06 16.68 6.61
C ASN A 76 6.73 16.42 7.33
N ASP A 77 6.77 15.59 8.38
CA ASP A 77 5.61 15.18 9.18
C ASP A 77 4.58 14.34 8.41
N VAL A 78 4.90 13.90 7.19
CA VAL A 78 4.05 13.01 6.40
C VAL A 78 4.59 11.59 6.48
N PRO A 79 3.81 10.62 6.97
CA PRO A 79 4.28 9.24 7.06
C PRO A 79 4.40 8.60 5.68
N VAL A 80 5.43 7.79 5.53
CA VAL A 80 5.64 6.94 4.35
C VAL A 80 5.25 5.52 4.72
N LEU A 81 4.26 4.99 4.03
CA LEU A 81 3.70 3.67 4.28
C LEU A 81 4.10 2.71 3.15
N GLN A 82 4.73 1.63 3.53
CA GLN A 82 5.04 0.56 2.58
C GLN A 82 3.89 -0.44 2.54
N LEU A 83 3.44 -0.77 1.33
CA LEU A 83 2.41 -1.80 1.13
C LEU A 83 2.94 -3.17 1.53
N MET A 84 2.10 -3.93 2.23
CA MET A 84 2.39 -5.31 2.64
C MET A 84 1.49 -6.24 1.83
N LEU A 85 2.10 -7.01 0.94
CA LEU A 85 1.39 -7.96 0.10
C LEU A 85 1.85 -9.37 0.42
N GLY A 86 0.92 -10.32 0.31
CA GLY A 86 1.18 -11.74 0.53
C GLY A 86 0.78 -12.60 -0.66
N SER A 87 1.20 -13.82 -0.63
CA SER A 87 0.89 -14.81 -1.67
C SER A 87 0.08 -15.99 -1.14
#